data_899e221958b8deeb24294122a95f9e7b
#
_entry.id   899e221958b8deeb24294122a95f9e7b
#
_cell.length_a   1.000
_cell.length_b   1.000
_cell.length_c   1.000
_cell.angle_alpha   90.00
_cell.angle_beta   90.00
_cell.angle_gamma   90.00
#
_symmetry.space_group_name_H-M   'P 1'
#
loop_
_entity.id
_entity.type
_entity.pdbx_description
1 polymer ?
#
loop_
_entity_poly.entity_id
_entity_poly.type
_entity_poly.pdbx_seq_one_letter_code
_entity_poly.pdbx_strand_id
1 'polypeptide(L)'
;MKIFSTKKIPAFSLVEIMVIISIVLVGMLGVLSLLVQNMQAQTINRSRFIAYQMAQEGIEVVRATRDLYSVNGYNSAFLGDFPYGGYIFSYDNGEFPQLEAYNGDQRSKNVCLDSNNFYNSYHFCPNLDAPNTIFKRILKLEEADDGTNSYIRVISTVNWTEQNKNYIYTLETHLYDWY
;
A
#
# COMPACT_ATOMS: atom_id res chain seq x y z
N MET A 1 25.30 -53.06 -57.87
CA MET A 1 26.15 -52.01 -57.31
C MET A 1 25.27 -50.75 -57.20
N LYS A 2 24.77 -50.42 -55.97
CA LYS A 2 23.91 -49.23 -55.75
C LYS A 2 24.79 -48.04 -55.46
N ILE A 3 24.77 -47.07 -56.36
CA ILE A 3 25.48 -45.79 -56.18
C ILE A 3 24.69 -44.95 -55.20
N PHE A 4 25.19 -44.73 -54.00
CA PHE A 4 24.63 -43.79 -53.03
C PHE A 4 24.79 -42.36 -53.54
N SER A 5 23.69 -41.74 -53.92
CA SER A 5 23.64 -40.32 -54.25
C SER A 5 23.80 -39.51 -52.96
N THR A 6 24.95 -38.91 -52.76
CA THR A 6 25.20 -37.99 -51.65
C THR A 6 24.45 -36.67 -51.91
N LYS A 7 23.38 -36.46 -51.18
CA LYS A 7 22.60 -35.18 -51.20
C LYS A 7 23.50 -34.07 -50.64
N LYS A 8 23.89 -33.11 -51.49
CA LYS A 8 24.68 -31.94 -51.05
C LYS A 8 23.83 -31.14 -50.08
N ILE A 9 24.28 -31.02 -48.83
CA ILE A 9 23.67 -30.14 -47.84
C ILE A 9 24.19 -28.72 -48.12
N PRO A 10 23.31 -27.73 -48.32
CA PRO A 10 23.75 -26.34 -48.52
C PRO A 10 24.50 -25.86 -47.27
N ALA A 11 25.70 -25.36 -47.43
CA ALA A 11 26.48 -24.73 -46.37
C ALA A 11 26.03 -23.29 -46.23
N PHE A 12 25.75 -22.84 -45.00
CA PHE A 12 25.41 -21.44 -44.70
C PHE A 12 26.58 -20.51 -45.01
N SER A 13 26.30 -19.36 -45.60
CA SER A 13 27.29 -18.32 -45.81
C SER A 13 27.64 -17.66 -44.48
N LEU A 14 28.90 -17.28 -44.29
CA LEU A 14 29.36 -16.56 -43.10
C LEU A 14 28.57 -15.26 -42.90
N VAL A 15 28.23 -14.58 -43.97
CA VAL A 15 27.40 -13.36 -43.94
C VAL A 15 25.99 -13.63 -43.43
N GLU A 16 25.38 -14.75 -43.83
CA GLU A 16 24.05 -15.14 -43.39
C GLU A 16 24.00 -15.39 -41.88
N ILE A 17 25.02 -16.05 -41.32
CA ILE A 17 25.15 -16.27 -39.87
C ILE A 17 25.33 -14.94 -39.14
N MET A 18 26.13 -13.99 -39.66
CA MET A 18 26.30 -12.68 -39.05
C MET A 18 25.01 -11.88 -39.02
N VAL A 19 24.21 -11.94 -40.09
CA VAL A 19 22.92 -11.27 -40.17
C VAL A 19 21.92 -11.89 -39.16
N ILE A 20 21.84 -13.22 -39.07
CA ILE A 20 20.99 -13.92 -38.12
C ILE A 20 21.36 -13.54 -36.69
N ILE A 21 22.63 -13.58 -36.31
CA ILE A 21 23.10 -13.20 -34.97
C ILE A 21 22.72 -11.74 -34.66
N SER A 22 22.91 -10.83 -35.61
CA SER A 22 22.59 -9.41 -35.44
C SER A 22 21.08 -9.22 -35.13
N ILE A 23 20.18 -9.88 -35.85
CA ILE A 23 18.74 -9.82 -35.64
C ILE A 23 18.38 -10.40 -34.27
N VAL A 24 18.95 -11.54 -33.88
CA VAL A 24 18.72 -12.17 -32.59
C VAL A 24 19.17 -11.27 -31.45
N LEU A 25 20.35 -10.64 -31.55
CA LEU A 25 20.86 -9.73 -30.51
C LEU A 25 19.93 -8.51 -30.32
N VAL A 26 19.51 -7.88 -31.40
CA VAL A 26 18.57 -6.73 -31.33
C VAL A 26 17.25 -7.14 -30.72
N GLY A 27 16.71 -8.29 -31.12
CA GLY A 27 15.45 -8.83 -30.53
C GLY A 27 15.61 -9.12 -29.04
N MET A 28 16.74 -9.69 -28.61
CA MET A 28 17.01 -10.03 -27.22
C MET A 28 17.12 -8.77 -26.32
N LEU A 29 17.74 -7.70 -26.81
CA LEU A 29 17.83 -6.42 -26.10
C LEU A 29 16.43 -5.82 -25.88
N GLY A 30 15.53 -5.92 -26.86
CA GLY A 30 14.14 -5.48 -26.70
C GLY A 30 13.40 -6.24 -25.60
N VAL A 31 13.54 -7.55 -25.56
CA VAL A 31 12.91 -8.40 -24.52
C VAL A 31 13.47 -8.07 -23.12
N LEU A 32 14.79 -7.90 -22.98
CA LEU A 32 15.41 -7.53 -21.71
C LEU A 32 14.88 -6.18 -21.19
N SER A 33 14.74 -5.19 -22.05
CA SER A 33 14.18 -3.88 -21.69
C SER A 33 12.75 -4.02 -21.13
N LEU A 34 11.90 -4.81 -21.78
CA LEU A 34 10.54 -5.08 -21.30
C LEU A 34 10.51 -5.80 -19.94
N LEU A 35 11.41 -6.75 -19.71
CA LEU A 35 11.51 -7.46 -18.43
C LEU A 35 11.85 -6.50 -17.29
N VAL A 36 12.82 -5.61 -17.48
CA VAL A 36 13.20 -4.61 -16.46
C VAL A 36 12.02 -3.68 -16.14
N GLN A 37 11.29 -3.19 -17.15
CA GLN A 37 10.11 -2.35 -16.95
C GLN A 37 8.99 -3.08 -16.19
N ASN A 38 8.75 -4.35 -16.52
CA ASN A 38 7.77 -5.18 -15.82
C ASN A 38 8.14 -5.39 -14.34
N MET A 39 9.41 -5.65 -14.01
CA MET A 39 9.87 -5.78 -12.63
C MET A 39 9.63 -4.50 -11.83
N GLN A 40 9.94 -3.34 -12.41
CA GLN A 40 9.68 -2.04 -11.77
C GLN A 40 8.19 -1.81 -11.54
N ALA A 41 7.35 -2.11 -12.52
CA ALA A 41 5.90 -2.00 -12.39
C ALA A 41 5.34 -2.93 -11.30
N GLN A 42 5.84 -4.16 -11.18
CA GLN A 42 5.44 -5.09 -10.13
C GLN A 42 5.78 -4.57 -8.73
N THR A 43 6.95 -3.98 -8.54
CA THR A 43 7.36 -3.41 -7.25
C THR A 43 6.40 -2.27 -6.85
N ILE A 44 6.12 -1.34 -7.75
CA ILE A 44 5.18 -0.24 -7.50
C ILE A 44 3.76 -0.76 -7.20
N ASN A 45 3.30 -1.76 -7.94
CA ASN A 45 1.98 -2.35 -7.71
C ASN A 45 1.87 -3.04 -6.35
N ARG A 46 2.96 -3.71 -5.91
CA ARG A 46 3.03 -4.28 -4.56
C ARG A 46 2.91 -3.20 -3.48
N SER A 47 3.65 -2.11 -3.61
CA SER A 47 3.60 -0.99 -2.66
C SER A 47 2.21 -0.34 -2.63
N ARG A 48 1.56 -0.19 -3.78
CA ARG A 48 0.17 0.30 -3.86
C ARG A 48 -0.82 -0.62 -3.14
N PHE A 49 -0.66 -1.93 -3.30
CA PHE A 49 -1.52 -2.91 -2.63
C PHE A 49 -1.36 -2.85 -1.10
N ILE A 50 -0.13 -2.73 -0.62
CA ILE A 50 0.15 -2.55 0.81
C ILE A 50 -0.47 -1.25 1.32
N ALA A 51 -0.31 -0.13 0.59
CA ALA A 51 -0.91 1.15 0.95
C ALA A 51 -2.45 1.08 1.01
N TYR A 52 -3.08 0.36 0.08
CA TYR A 52 -4.52 0.10 0.11
C TYR A 52 -4.95 -0.66 1.37
N GLN A 53 -4.26 -1.74 1.72
CA GLN A 53 -4.55 -2.50 2.94
C GLN A 53 -4.37 -1.65 4.20
N MET A 54 -3.29 -0.86 4.28
CA MET A 54 -3.07 0.06 5.40
C MET A 54 -4.17 1.13 5.50
N ALA A 55 -4.65 1.64 4.37
CA ALA A 55 -5.74 2.61 4.37
C ALA A 55 -7.05 1.99 4.85
N GLN A 56 -7.35 0.76 4.44
CA GLN A 56 -8.52 0.01 4.91
C GLN A 56 -8.42 -0.30 6.41
N GLU A 57 -7.28 -0.77 6.89
CA GLU A 57 -7.05 -1.02 8.31
C GLU A 57 -7.33 0.24 9.13
N GLY A 58 -6.88 1.42 8.68
CA GLY A 58 -7.17 2.69 9.34
C GLY A 58 -8.67 2.97 9.48
N ILE A 59 -9.45 2.71 8.44
CA ILE A 59 -10.91 2.88 8.49
C ILE A 59 -11.56 1.88 9.44
N GLU A 60 -11.12 0.62 9.42
CA GLU A 60 -11.67 -0.41 10.31
C GLU A 60 -11.38 -0.11 11.78
N VAL A 61 -10.22 0.47 12.10
CA VAL A 61 -9.90 0.91 13.46
C VAL A 61 -10.89 1.98 13.93
N VAL A 62 -11.18 2.99 13.11
CA VAL A 62 -12.16 4.02 13.45
C VAL A 62 -13.57 3.42 13.61
N ARG A 63 -13.94 2.48 12.74
CA ARG A 63 -15.22 1.77 12.83
C ARG A 63 -15.33 0.95 14.11
N ALA A 64 -14.30 0.18 14.44
CA ALA A 64 -14.27 -0.60 15.68
C ALA A 64 -14.32 0.28 16.92
N THR A 65 -13.63 1.43 16.90
CA THR A 65 -13.68 2.41 17.99
C THR A 65 -15.11 2.95 18.15
N ARG A 66 -15.79 3.34 17.06
CA ARG A 66 -17.19 3.77 17.10
C ARG A 66 -18.09 2.70 17.72
N ASP A 67 -17.94 1.46 17.26
CA ASP A 67 -18.81 0.36 17.74
C ASP A 67 -18.58 0.06 19.22
N LEU A 68 -17.35 0.19 19.73
CA LEU A 68 -17.05 0.08 21.15
C LEU A 68 -17.71 1.19 21.98
N TYR A 69 -17.70 2.43 21.49
CA TYR A 69 -18.37 3.55 22.15
C TYR A 69 -19.89 3.32 22.21
N SER A 70 -20.48 2.84 21.13
CA SER A 70 -21.92 2.53 21.07
C SER A 70 -22.31 1.43 22.08
N VAL A 71 -21.56 0.33 22.18
CA VAL A 71 -21.82 -0.77 23.13
C VAL A 71 -21.73 -0.32 24.59
N ASN A 72 -20.85 0.64 24.89
CA ASN A 72 -20.68 1.18 26.25
C ASN A 72 -21.73 2.24 26.64
N GLY A 73 -22.74 2.47 25.81
CA GLY A 73 -23.86 3.37 26.11
C GLY A 73 -23.57 4.86 25.89
N TYR A 74 -22.51 5.20 25.21
CA TYR A 74 -22.14 6.56 24.83
C TYR A 74 -22.82 6.98 23.51
N ASN A 75 -24.14 6.78 23.39
CA ASN A 75 -24.89 6.95 22.13
C ASN A 75 -24.83 8.35 21.51
N SER A 76 -24.46 9.37 22.27
CA SER A 76 -24.29 10.74 21.76
C SER A 76 -22.83 11.21 21.78
N ALA A 77 -21.92 10.43 22.36
CA ALA A 77 -20.54 10.84 22.57
C ALA A 77 -19.69 10.71 21.29
N PHE A 78 -20.08 9.82 20.37
CA PHE A 78 -19.26 9.60 19.18
C PHE A 78 -19.18 10.85 18.28
N LEU A 79 -20.26 11.58 18.10
CA LEU A 79 -20.26 12.85 17.35
C LEU A 79 -19.78 14.04 18.18
N GLY A 80 -19.92 14.00 19.51
CA GLY A 80 -19.61 15.13 20.40
C GLY A 80 -18.23 15.10 21.05
N ASP A 81 -17.73 13.91 21.39
CA ASP A 81 -16.47 13.72 22.12
C ASP A 81 -15.30 13.25 21.24
N PHE A 82 -15.57 12.88 19.99
CA PHE A 82 -14.49 12.58 19.06
C PHE A 82 -13.84 13.90 18.64
N PRO A 83 -12.59 14.15 19.04
CA PRO A 83 -11.92 15.36 18.62
C PRO A 83 -11.69 15.30 17.11
N TYR A 84 -12.24 16.25 16.36
CA TYR A 84 -12.02 16.38 14.93
C TYR A 84 -10.56 16.71 14.65
N GLY A 85 -9.97 16.11 13.63
CA GLY A 85 -8.58 16.36 13.28
C GLY A 85 -7.86 15.19 12.66
N GLY A 86 -6.55 15.25 12.73
CA GLY A 86 -5.68 14.16 12.30
C GLY A 86 -5.42 13.19 13.44
N TYR A 87 -5.47 11.89 13.12
CA TYR A 87 -5.19 10.81 14.06
C TYR A 87 -4.15 9.86 13.51
N ILE A 88 -3.42 9.27 14.41
CA ILE A 88 -2.60 8.08 14.22
C ILE A 88 -3.16 7.00 15.14
N PHE A 89 -2.87 5.75 14.88
CA PHE A 89 -3.22 4.71 15.84
C PHE A 89 -2.03 3.82 16.14
N SER A 90 -1.97 3.40 17.39
CA SER A 90 -0.99 2.45 17.92
C SER A 90 -1.70 1.26 18.55
N TYR A 91 -0.99 0.14 18.60
CA TYR A 91 -1.39 -1.02 19.39
C TYR A 91 -0.54 -1.00 20.67
N ASP A 92 -1.16 -0.72 21.80
CA ASP A 92 -0.50 -0.81 23.08
C ASP A 92 -0.67 -2.22 23.65
N ASN A 93 0.45 -2.92 23.84
CA ASN A 93 0.55 -4.27 24.46
C ASN A 93 -0.34 -5.37 23.85
N GLY A 94 -0.75 -5.29 22.59
CA GLY A 94 -1.54 -6.31 21.91
C GLY A 94 -3.03 -6.26 22.20
N GLU A 95 -3.51 -5.18 22.81
CA GLU A 95 -4.93 -4.88 22.97
C GLU A 95 -5.48 -4.11 21.76
N PHE A 96 -6.70 -3.60 21.87
CA PHE A 96 -7.35 -2.88 20.78
C PHE A 96 -6.56 -1.65 20.34
N PRO A 97 -6.53 -1.34 19.03
CA PRO A 97 -5.85 -0.15 18.54
C PRO A 97 -6.48 1.11 19.14
N GLN A 98 -5.64 2.01 19.64
CA GLN A 98 -6.06 3.29 20.20
C GLN A 98 -5.78 4.42 19.22
N LEU A 99 -6.74 5.31 19.05
CA LEU A 99 -6.60 6.52 18.25
C LEU A 99 -5.92 7.60 19.08
N GLU A 100 -4.79 8.10 18.61
CA GLU A 100 -4.04 9.20 19.22
C GLU A 100 -4.10 10.43 18.32
N ALA A 101 -4.36 11.60 18.91
CA ALA A 101 -4.39 12.85 18.16
C ALA A 101 -3.01 13.13 17.53
N TYR A 102 -3.01 13.45 16.24
CA TYR A 102 -1.79 13.80 15.54
C TYR A 102 -1.27 15.17 16.02
N ASN A 103 -0.11 15.18 16.65
CA ASN A 103 0.51 16.36 17.27
C ASN A 103 1.33 17.25 16.30
N GLY A 104 1.30 16.94 15.00
CA GLY A 104 2.08 17.66 13.98
C GLY A 104 3.48 17.09 13.72
N ASP A 105 3.98 16.15 14.53
CA ASP A 105 5.29 15.53 14.28
C ASP A 105 5.21 14.59 13.05
N GLN A 106 6.02 14.89 12.04
CA GLN A 106 6.08 14.10 10.81
C GLN A 106 6.53 12.65 11.06
N ARG A 107 7.26 12.40 12.13
CA ARG A 107 7.73 11.06 12.53
C ARG A 107 6.60 10.19 13.06
N SER A 108 5.60 10.80 13.69
CA SER A 108 4.43 10.10 14.22
C SER A 108 3.54 9.47 13.12
N LYS A 109 3.75 9.83 11.85
CA LYS A 109 3.07 9.22 10.69
C LYS A 109 3.74 7.95 10.19
N ASN A 110 4.97 7.66 10.64
CA ASN A 110 5.69 6.47 10.19
C ASN A 110 4.99 5.21 10.67
N VAL A 111 4.92 4.25 9.79
CA VAL A 111 4.31 2.95 10.06
C VAL A 111 5.41 1.90 10.17
N CYS A 112 5.41 1.16 11.26
CA CYS A 112 6.30 0.02 11.49
C CYS A 112 5.55 -1.29 11.29
N LEU A 113 6.29 -2.30 10.88
CA LEU A 113 5.82 -3.67 10.88
C LEU A 113 6.31 -4.35 12.17
N ASP A 114 5.38 -4.72 13.04
CA ASP A 114 5.71 -5.56 14.20
C ASP A 114 5.77 -7.02 13.77
N SER A 115 6.99 -7.52 13.67
CA SER A 115 7.26 -8.93 13.34
C SER A 115 7.14 -9.86 14.54
N ASN A 116 7.05 -9.34 15.77
CA ASN A 116 6.97 -10.11 16.99
C ASN A 116 5.54 -10.47 17.36
N ASN A 117 4.56 -9.78 16.82
CA ASN A 117 3.15 -10.09 17.00
C ASN A 117 2.65 -11.05 15.92
N PHE A 118 1.81 -12.01 16.33
CA PHE A 118 1.21 -13.06 15.51
C PHE A 118 0.45 -12.53 14.26
N TYR A 119 0.16 -11.22 14.22
CA TYR A 119 -0.68 -10.60 13.20
C TYR A 119 0.05 -9.66 12.24
N ASN A 120 1.40 -9.51 12.32
CA ASN A 120 2.15 -8.59 11.45
C ASN A 120 1.42 -7.24 11.23
N SER A 121 0.96 -6.63 12.32
CA SER A 121 0.17 -5.40 12.25
C SER A 121 1.05 -4.19 11.95
N TYR A 122 0.56 -3.30 11.11
CA TYR A 122 1.19 -2.02 10.82
C TYR A 122 0.72 -0.98 11.84
N HIS A 123 1.59 -0.50 12.68
CA HIS A 123 1.26 0.47 13.72
C HIS A 123 2.23 1.65 13.73
N PHE A 124 1.89 2.67 14.47
CA PHE A 124 2.77 3.81 14.72
C PHE A 124 4.07 3.34 15.41
N CYS A 125 5.20 3.94 15.00
CA CYS A 125 6.52 3.64 15.56
C CYS A 125 6.85 4.59 16.71
N PRO A 126 6.66 4.20 17.96
CA PRO A 126 7.08 5.04 19.08
C PRO A 126 8.60 5.09 19.25
N ASN A 127 9.32 4.06 18.80
CA ASN A 127 10.77 3.93 18.94
C ASN A 127 11.47 4.05 17.59
N LEU A 128 12.56 4.84 17.56
CA LEU A 128 13.43 5.02 16.40
C LEU A 128 14.14 3.74 15.93
N ASP A 129 14.20 2.72 16.78
CA ASP A 129 14.91 1.45 16.54
C ASP A 129 14.02 0.36 15.89
N ALA A 130 12.72 0.59 15.78
CA ALA A 130 11.82 -0.35 15.11
C ALA A 130 12.02 -0.29 13.58
N PRO A 131 11.90 -1.41 12.86
CA PRO A 131 12.06 -1.42 11.41
C PRO A 131 10.98 -0.55 10.74
N ASN A 132 11.37 0.67 10.41
CA ASN A 132 10.50 1.61 9.73
C ASN A 132 10.17 1.11 8.32
N THR A 133 8.90 1.15 7.97
CA THR A 133 8.48 0.96 6.58
C THR A 133 8.66 2.28 5.80
N ILE A 134 8.54 2.21 4.47
CA ILE A 134 8.53 3.41 3.61
C ILE A 134 7.22 4.20 3.71
N PHE A 135 6.21 3.64 4.39
CA PHE A 135 4.86 4.17 4.44
C PHE A 135 4.64 5.12 5.61
N LYS A 136 3.83 6.13 5.36
CA LYS A 136 3.34 7.08 6.37
C LYS A 136 1.82 7.14 6.26
N ARG A 137 1.12 6.97 7.38
CA ARG A 137 -0.34 6.98 7.41
C ARG A 137 -0.86 8.07 8.36
N ILE A 138 -1.95 8.70 7.97
CA ILE A 138 -2.71 9.60 8.82
C ILE A 138 -4.21 9.37 8.56
N LEU A 139 -4.97 9.39 9.63
CA LEU A 139 -6.42 9.40 9.61
C LEU A 139 -6.91 10.83 9.86
N LYS A 140 -7.87 11.27 9.08
CA LYS A 140 -8.56 12.55 9.30
C LYS A 140 -10.02 12.28 9.52
N LEU A 141 -10.56 12.83 10.60
CA LEU A 141 -11.95 12.73 10.99
C LEU A 141 -12.58 14.11 10.88
N GLU A 142 -13.65 14.21 10.12
CA GLU A 142 -14.39 15.45 9.89
C GLU A 142 -15.86 15.19 10.13
N GLU A 143 -16.51 16.10 10.86
CA GLU A 143 -17.97 16.12 10.91
C GLU A 143 -18.50 16.64 9.59
N ALA A 144 -19.51 16.00 9.06
CA ALA A 144 -20.19 16.39 7.84
C ALA A 144 -21.70 16.12 7.97
N ASP A 145 -22.47 16.82 7.18
CA ASP A 145 -23.94 16.74 7.14
C ASP A 145 -24.36 16.62 5.67
N ASP A 146 -25.27 15.71 5.37
CA ASP A 146 -25.87 15.55 4.05
C ASP A 146 -27.22 16.31 3.90
N GLY A 147 -27.56 17.15 4.89
CA GLY A 147 -28.83 17.90 4.98
C GLY A 147 -29.98 17.11 5.62
N THR A 148 -29.75 15.83 5.93
CA THR A 148 -30.73 14.95 6.59
C THR A 148 -30.14 14.32 7.84
N ASN A 149 -28.88 13.88 7.75
CA ASN A 149 -28.18 13.20 8.85
C ASN A 149 -26.75 13.73 8.97
N SER A 150 -26.29 13.92 10.19
CA SER A 150 -24.90 14.15 10.48
C SER A 150 -24.12 12.83 10.43
N TYR A 151 -22.92 12.86 9.90
CA TYR A 151 -22.04 11.70 9.83
C TYR A 151 -20.58 12.10 10.04
N ILE A 152 -19.75 11.12 10.39
CA ILE A 152 -18.30 11.32 10.44
C ILE A 152 -17.71 10.87 9.11
N ARG A 153 -17.05 11.79 8.45
CA ARG A 153 -16.23 11.53 7.28
C ARG A 153 -14.84 11.09 7.74
N VAL A 154 -14.50 9.87 7.44
CA VAL A 154 -13.19 9.28 7.76
C VAL A 154 -12.35 9.19 6.51
N ILE A 155 -11.21 9.86 6.53
CA ILE A 155 -10.26 9.90 5.42
C ILE A 155 -8.95 9.26 5.90
N SER A 156 -8.60 8.11 5.32
CA SER A 156 -7.33 7.44 5.56
C SER A 156 -6.37 7.73 4.41
N THR A 157 -5.25 8.38 4.70
CA THR A 157 -4.24 8.75 3.70
C THR A 157 -2.93 8.07 4.00
N VAL A 158 -2.42 7.33 3.01
CA VAL A 158 -1.13 6.66 3.05
C VAL A 158 -0.21 7.26 2.01
N ASN A 159 0.96 7.72 2.45
CA ASN A 159 2.00 8.31 1.62
C ASN A 159 3.25 7.42 1.64
N TRP A 160 3.90 7.25 0.50
CA TRP A 160 5.21 6.59 0.44
C TRP A 160 6.07 7.17 -0.68
N THR A 161 7.37 6.96 -0.57
CA THR A 161 8.33 7.35 -1.59
C THR A 161 9.03 6.10 -2.12
N GLU A 162 8.98 5.92 -3.42
CA GLU A 162 9.62 4.81 -4.11
C GLU A 162 10.26 5.29 -5.42
N GLN A 163 11.48 4.85 -5.70
CA GLN A 163 12.24 5.28 -6.88
C GLN A 163 12.28 6.81 -7.07
N ASN A 164 12.47 7.57 -6.00
CA ASN A 164 12.48 9.04 -5.97
C ASN A 164 11.16 9.70 -6.41
N LYS A 165 10.04 8.96 -6.39
CA LYS A 165 8.70 9.49 -6.66
C LYS A 165 7.83 9.34 -5.41
N ASN A 166 7.05 10.37 -5.14
CA ASN A 166 6.07 10.36 -4.07
C ASN A 166 4.74 9.82 -4.58
N TYR A 167 4.18 8.91 -3.83
CA TYR A 167 2.87 8.31 -4.08
C TYR A 167 1.96 8.58 -2.90
N ILE A 168 0.68 8.76 -3.20
CA ILE A 168 -0.38 8.98 -2.22
C ILE A 168 -1.52 8.04 -2.57
N TYR A 169 -2.07 7.38 -1.55
CA TYR A 169 -3.32 6.66 -1.63
C TYR A 169 -4.26 7.16 -0.55
N THR A 170 -5.48 7.50 -0.93
CA THR A 170 -6.50 8.00 0.00
C THR A 170 -7.75 7.16 -0.14
N LEU A 171 -8.28 6.71 0.99
CA LEU A 171 -9.54 6.00 1.10
C LEU A 171 -10.45 6.78 2.03
N GLU A 172 -11.71 6.91 1.65
CA GLU A 172 -12.72 7.66 2.38
C GLU A 172 -13.93 6.78 2.67
N THR A 173 -14.53 6.97 3.86
CA THR A 173 -15.81 6.37 4.23
C THR A 173 -16.62 7.33 5.08
N HIS A 174 -17.94 7.14 5.07
CA HIS A 174 -18.89 7.87 5.88
C HIS A 174 -19.45 6.94 6.95
N LEU A 175 -19.38 7.36 8.20
CA LEU A 175 -19.92 6.64 9.33
C LEU A 175 -21.11 7.41 9.88
N TYR A 176 -22.29 6.87 9.67
CA TYR A 176 -23.54 7.41 10.18
C TYR A 176 -23.80 6.91 11.60
N ASP A 177 -24.59 7.67 12.34
CA ASP A 177 -25.16 7.20 13.59
C ASP A 177 -26.31 6.23 13.28
N TRP A 178 -26.26 5.03 13.84
CA TRP A 178 -27.21 3.96 13.55
C TRP A 178 -28.30 3.81 14.62
N TYR A 179 -28.23 4.63 15.67
CA TYR A 179 -29.08 4.47 16.85
C TYR A 179 -29.95 5.69 17.14
#